data_027f733b127814bd982cda0a035a9055
#
_entry.id   027f733b127814bd982cda0a035a9055
#
_cell.length_a   1.000
_cell.length_b   1.000
_cell.length_c   1.000
_cell.angle_alpha   90.00
_cell.angle_beta   90.00
_cell.angle_gamma   90.00
#
_symmetry.space_group_name_H-M   'P 1'
#
loop_
_entity.id
_entity.type
_entity.pdbx_description
1 polymer ?
#
loop_
_entity_poly.entity_id
_entity_poly.type
_entity_poly.pdbx_seq_one_letter_code
_entity_poly.pdbx_strand_id
1 'polypeptide(L)'
;MRHWLAGLMLLIAPSAFAQQAVPNIAFDSVPNPLKLPPNMYFGEVSGVSVNSKGHVFALSRGNTSGPAYAAAATQLLEFDAKGAFVREIGKNLYAWSFGHTVKIDPQDNIWVTDKGSDMVIKFDPEGRVVMVFGRKQEASDEDTAPLKHPKPPLPAEDGRFRQVTDVAWDKAGNTFISDGYINSRVAKVDKDGNWLKSWGDRGKEPGQFNTPHSIATDANGNVYVADRGNHRIQVFDGDGKFLRQFTIDIPVPPGAKPAIGKIPDEAMMAGGTFFPGSPWSLCITPPPNQVLYSSDAWPGRIYKLSLDGKVLGILGQSGKQLKQFGWIHAMACPSENVLYVAELLNWRVQKLLLKP
;
A
#
# COMPACT_ATOMS: atom_id res chain seq x y z
N MET A 1 -71.39 5.35 28.90
CA MET A 1 -70.43 6.41 28.50
C MET A 1 -69.10 5.71 28.23
N ARG A 2 -68.68 5.62 26.95
CA ARG A 2 -67.42 5.01 26.50
C ARG A 2 -66.51 6.16 26.08
N HIS A 3 -65.39 6.34 26.82
CA HIS A 3 -64.36 7.32 26.47
C HIS A 3 -63.37 6.65 25.49
N TRP A 4 -63.25 7.21 24.31
CA TRP A 4 -62.24 6.91 23.33
C TRP A 4 -61.02 7.83 23.62
N LEU A 5 -59.91 7.24 23.98
CA LEU A 5 -58.59 7.89 24.03
C LEU A 5 -57.96 7.76 22.65
N ALA A 6 -57.84 8.86 21.93
CA ALA A 6 -57.07 8.93 20.70
C ALA A 6 -55.58 9.10 21.03
N GLY A 7 -54.79 8.09 20.82
CA GLY A 7 -53.32 8.12 20.95
C GLY A 7 -52.70 8.86 19.73
N LEU A 8 -52.08 9.96 19.98
CA LEU A 8 -51.31 10.71 18.98
C LEU A 8 -49.94 10.02 18.79
N MET A 9 -49.77 9.28 17.69
CA MET A 9 -48.48 8.71 17.27
C MET A 9 -47.63 9.81 16.66
N LEU A 10 -46.60 10.31 17.40
CA LEU A 10 -45.57 11.14 16.84
C LEU A 10 -44.68 10.28 15.94
N LEU A 11 -44.77 10.48 14.62
CA LEU A 11 -43.85 9.98 13.64
C LEU A 11 -42.55 10.79 13.74
N ILE A 12 -41.53 10.25 14.41
CA ILE A 12 -40.16 10.76 14.34
C ILE A 12 -39.59 10.35 13.00
N ALA A 13 -39.53 11.26 12.05
CA ALA A 13 -38.82 11.07 10.80
C ALA A 13 -37.32 10.97 11.11
N PRO A 14 -36.60 9.95 10.61
CA PRO A 14 -35.16 9.90 10.76
C PRO A 14 -34.56 11.09 10.01
N SER A 15 -33.85 11.95 10.75
CA SER A 15 -33.02 13.00 10.16
C SER A 15 -31.93 12.31 9.35
N ALA A 16 -32.07 12.27 8.04
CA ALA A 16 -30.97 11.95 7.14
C ALA A 16 -29.91 13.06 7.34
N PHE A 17 -28.89 12.77 8.12
CA PHE A 17 -27.70 13.61 8.12
C PHE A 17 -27.16 13.57 6.70
N ALA A 18 -27.31 14.66 5.96
CA ALA A 18 -26.64 14.83 4.68
C ALA A 18 -25.13 14.69 4.95
N GLN A 19 -24.53 13.63 4.44
CA GLN A 19 -23.09 13.40 4.55
C GLN A 19 -22.41 14.63 3.97
N GLN A 20 -21.66 15.37 4.79
CA GLN A 20 -21.00 16.59 4.37
C GLN A 20 -20.12 16.25 3.17
N ALA A 21 -20.31 16.92 2.04
CA ALA A 21 -19.56 16.63 0.82
C ALA A 21 -18.06 16.74 1.10
N VAL A 22 -17.33 15.64 0.89
CA VAL A 22 -15.88 15.61 1.10
C VAL A 22 -15.22 16.54 0.07
N PRO A 23 -14.36 17.48 0.50
CA PRO A 23 -13.76 18.45 -0.41
C PRO A 23 -12.79 17.79 -1.39
N ASN A 24 -12.78 18.29 -2.62
CA ASN A 24 -11.72 17.96 -3.58
C ASN A 24 -10.48 18.80 -3.26
N ILE A 25 -9.35 18.12 -3.09
CA ILE A 25 -8.04 18.75 -2.88
C ILE A 25 -7.49 19.18 -4.23
N ALA A 26 -7.23 20.48 -4.41
CA ALA A 26 -6.54 20.97 -5.59
C ALA A 26 -5.05 20.59 -5.52
N PHE A 27 -4.48 20.18 -6.65
CA PHE A 27 -3.08 19.78 -6.73
C PHE A 27 -2.51 19.98 -8.12
N ASP A 28 -1.17 20.04 -8.21
CA ASP A 28 -0.45 20.00 -9.45
C ASP A 28 0.34 18.69 -9.55
N SER A 29 0.44 18.15 -10.75
CA SER A 29 1.33 17.02 -11.05
C SER A 29 2.55 17.56 -11.81
N VAL A 30 3.74 17.35 -11.24
CA VAL A 30 5.00 17.78 -11.84
C VAL A 30 5.27 16.93 -13.09
N PRO A 31 5.46 17.53 -14.28
CA PRO A 31 5.79 16.78 -15.46
C PRO A 31 7.17 16.11 -15.34
N ASN A 32 7.26 14.82 -15.68
CA ASN A 32 8.49 14.04 -15.74
C ASN A 32 9.41 14.24 -14.50
N PRO A 33 8.91 13.91 -13.29
CA PRO A 33 9.62 14.20 -12.04
C PRO A 33 10.89 13.35 -11.85
N LEU A 34 10.98 12.20 -12.52
CA LEU A 34 12.11 11.28 -12.47
C LEU A 34 12.64 11.06 -13.91
N LYS A 35 13.91 11.39 -14.11
CA LYS A 35 14.57 11.36 -15.42
C LYS A 35 15.41 10.10 -15.55
N LEU A 36 14.94 9.14 -16.32
CA LEU A 36 15.67 7.92 -16.63
C LEU A 36 16.79 8.18 -17.66
N PRO A 37 17.89 7.41 -17.62
CA PRO A 37 18.89 7.41 -18.69
C PRO A 37 18.29 7.02 -20.04
N PRO A 38 18.94 7.36 -21.16
CA PRO A 38 18.54 6.88 -22.48
C PRO A 38 18.43 5.35 -22.50
N ASN A 39 17.40 4.83 -23.16
CA ASN A 39 17.12 3.38 -23.28
C ASN A 39 16.77 2.65 -21.99
N MET A 40 16.46 3.38 -20.92
CA MET A 40 15.87 2.83 -19.70
C MET A 40 14.42 3.33 -19.56
N TYR A 41 13.51 2.43 -19.24
CA TYR A 41 12.08 2.73 -19.12
C TYR A 41 11.53 2.09 -17.85
N PHE A 42 10.52 2.70 -17.25
CA PHE A 42 9.73 2.02 -16.24
C PHE A 42 8.85 0.95 -16.89
N GLY A 43 8.73 -0.20 -16.22
CA GLY A 43 7.58 -1.10 -16.35
C GLY A 43 6.53 -0.74 -15.32
N GLU A 44 5.78 -1.71 -14.81
CA GLU A 44 4.88 -1.50 -13.68
C GLU A 44 5.68 -0.97 -12.48
N VAL A 45 5.38 0.26 -12.05
CA VAL A 45 6.04 0.80 -10.86
C VAL A 45 5.24 0.40 -9.63
N SER A 46 5.77 -0.57 -8.89
CA SER A 46 5.09 -1.16 -7.75
C SER A 46 5.41 -0.48 -6.42
N GLY A 47 6.50 0.26 -6.33
CA GLY A 47 6.93 0.93 -5.11
C GLY A 47 7.54 2.31 -5.37
N VAL A 48 7.36 3.22 -4.43
CA VAL A 48 8.04 4.51 -4.38
C VAL A 48 8.27 4.91 -2.92
N SER A 49 9.46 5.43 -2.62
CA SER A 49 9.80 5.98 -1.30
C SER A 49 10.78 7.14 -1.42
N VAL A 50 10.96 7.90 -0.35
CA VAL A 50 11.85 9.07 -0.31
C VAL A 50 12.69 8.99 0.96
N ASN A 51 13.99 9.22 0.86
CA ASN A 51 14.89 9.24 2.01
C ASN A 51 15.03 10.65 2.63
N SER A 52 15.80 10.75 3.72
CA SER A 52 16.02 12.01 4.44
C SER A 52 16.68 13.11 3.60
N LYS A 53 17.39 12.74 2.53
CA LYS A 53 18.07 13.67 1.60
C LYS A 53 17.17 14.10 0.44
N GLY A 54 15.92 13.61 0.40
CA GLY A 54 14.96 13.86 -0.67
C GLY A 54 15.21 13.02 -1.93
N HIS A 55 16.11 12.02 -1.88
CA HIS A 55 16.26 11.07 -2.98
C HIS A 55 15.02 10.20 -3.09
N VAL A 56 14.63 9.92 -4.32
CA VAL A 56 13.45 9.10 -4.63
C VAL A 56 13.89 7.72 -5.07
N PHE A 57 13.30 6.71 -4.47
CA PHE A 57 13.50 5.30 -4.82
C PHE A 57 12.25 4.78 -5.51
N ALA A 58 12.41 4.22 -6.70
CA ALA A 58 11.33 3.63 -7.47
C ALA A 58 11.60 2.14 -7.71
N LEU A 59 10.64 1.29 -7.35
CA LEU A 59 10.69 -0.13 -7.63
C LEU A 59 9.86 -0.41 -8.88
N SER A 60 10.52 -0.77 -9.96
CA SER A 60 9.90 -1.10 -11.24
C SER A 60 9.99 -2.60 -11.50
N ARG A 61 8.94 -3.20 -12.04
CA ARG A 61 8.97 -4.60 -12.49
C ARG A 61 9.69 -4.78 -13.84
N GLY A 62 10.49 -3.78 -14.20
CA GLY A 62 11.51 -3.83 -15.23
C GLY A 62 11.04 -3.79 -16.68
N ASN A 63 12.00 -4.01 -17.56
CA ASN A 63 11.86 -3.88 -19.00
C ASN A 63 11.87 -5.25 -19.72
N THR A 64 11.54 -6.33 -19.05
CA THR A 64 11.57 -7.65 -19.67
C THR A 64 10.24 -7.98 -20.30
N SER A 65 10.28 -8.71 -21.39
CA SER A 65 9.12 -9.19 -22.12
C SER A 65 8.56 -10.51 -21.59
N GLY A 66 9.13 -11.05 -20.51
CA GLY A 66 8.70 -12.32 -19.91
C GLY A 66 7.64 -12.15 -18.84
N PRO A 67 7.05 -13.25 -18.36
CA PRO A 67 6.16 -13.22 -17.20
C PRO A 67 6.92 -12.68 -16.00
N ALA A 68 6.37 -11.66 -15.35
CA ALA A 68 7.05 -10.95 -14.27
C ALA A 68 7.48 -11.85 -13.09
N TYR A 69 6.75 -12.94 -12.84
CA TYR A 69 7.09 -13.91 -11.79
C TYR A 69 8.35 -14.73 -12.05
N ALA A 70 8.72 -14.94 -13.29
CA ALA A 70 9.87 -15.79 -13.64
C ALA A 70 11.10 -14.99 -14.06
N ALA A 71 10.91 -13.68 -14.31
CA ALA A 71 11.98 -12.83 -14.78
C ALA A 71 12.61 -12.08 -13.61
N ALA A 72 13.93 -12.06 -13.52
CA ALA A 72 14.69 -11.16 -12.64
C ALA A 72 14.60 -9.71 -13.13
N ALA A 73 13.37 -9.24 -13.38
CA ALA A 73 13.06 -7.97 -14.03
C ALA A 73 12.91 -6.82 -13.06
N THR A 74 12.84 -7.10 -11.76
CA THR A 74 12.72 -6.07 -10.74
C THR A 74 13.94 -5.17 -10.76
N GLN A 75 13.70 -3.87 -10.85
CA GLN A 75 14.72 -2.84 -10.81
C GLN A 75 14.42 -1.88 -9.65
N LEU A 76 15.39 -1.71 -8.75
CA LEU A 76 15.35 -0.69 -7.71
C LEU A 76 16.21 0.49 -8.16
N LEU A 77 15.57 1.60 -8.48
CA LEU A 77 16.20 2.78 -9.09
C LEU A 77 16.21 3.94 -8.09
N GLU A 78 17.37 4.58 -7.91
CA GLU A 78 17.55 5.76 -7.09
C GLU A 78 17.69 7.01 -7.97
N PHE A 79 16.97 8.07 -7.58
CA PHE A 79 17.04 9.40 -8.18
C PHE A 79 17.37 10.43 -7.11
N ASP A 80 18.11 11.45 -7.46
CA ASP A 80 18.40 12.56 -6.55
C ASP A 80 17.16 13.43 -6.26
N ALA A 81 17.28 14.39 -5.37
CA ALA A 81 16.17 15.29 -5.00
C ALA A 81 15.64 16.15 -6.17
N LYS A 82 16.41 16.27 -7.27
CA LYS A 82 16.01 16.96 -8.51
C LYS A 82 15.42 16.00 -9.55
N GLY A 83 15.36 14.70 -9.22
CA GLY A 83 14.84 13.65 -10.07
C GLY A 83 15.82 13.12 -11.12
N ALA A 84 17.11 13.45 -11.04
CA ALA A 84 18.12 12.86 -11.91
C ALA A 84 18.46 11.44 -11.42
N PHE A 85 18.62 10.50 -12.37
CA PHE A 85 19.00 9.12 -12.07
C PHE A 85 20.39 9.08 -11.40
N VAL A 86 20.50 8.34 -10.32
CA VAL A 86 21.75 8.13 -9.56
C VAL A 86 22.32 6.75 -9.87
N ARG A 87 21.54 5.69 -9.60
CA ARG A 87 22.01 4.30 -9.75
C ARG A 87 20.84 3.29 -9.74
N GLU A 88 21.14 2.09 -10.16
CA GLU A 88 20.34 0.88 -9.94
C GLU A 88 20.95 0.10 -8.77
N ILE A 89 20.14 -0.27 -7.79
CA ILE A 89 20.57 -1.00 -6.60
C ILE A 89 20.17 -2.48 -6.74
N GLY A 90 21.07 -3.36 -6.36
CA GLY A 90 20.82 -4.81 -6.38
C GLY A 90 20.56 -5.35 -7.79
N LYS A 91 21.23 -4.81 -8.81
CA LYS A 91 21.09 -5.32 -10.17
C LYS A 91 21.36 -6.82 -10.23
N ASN A 92 20.44 -7.58 -10.82
CA ASN A 92 20.50 -9.05 -10.93
C ASN A 92 20.53 -9.79 -9.58
N LEU A 93 20.02 -9.17 -8.50
CA LEU A 93 19.96 -9.82 -7.20
C LEU A 93 19.11 -11.10 -7.28
N TYR A 94 19.59 -12.18 -6.65
CA TYR A 94 18.91 -13.47 -6.57
C TYR A 94 17.46 -13.38 -6.08
N ALA A 95 17.18 -12.43 -5.15
CA ALA A 95 15.86 -12.26 -4.57
C ALA A 95 14.82 -11.69 -5.54
N TRP A 96 15.23 -11.09 -6.67
CA TRP A 96 14.29 -10.50 -7.62
C TRP A 96 13.43 -11.54 -8.32
N SER A 97 12.13 -11.40 -8.21
CA SER A 97 11.13 -12.23 -8.88
C SER A 97 9.89 -11.41 -9.23
N PHE A 98 9.24 -10.78 -8.24
CA PHE A 98 8.08 -9.91 -8.43
C PHE A 98 8.07 -8.82 -7.36
N GLY A 99 8.86 -7.76 -7.56
CA GLY A 99 8.99 -6.66 -6.62
C GLY A 99 7.63 -6.05 -6.27
N HIS A 100 7.35 -5.92 -4.96
CA HIS A 100 6.05 -5.46 -4.49
C HIS A 100 6.09 -4.04 -3.93
N THR A 101 6.99 -3.74 -3.00
CA THR A 101 7.13 -2.38 -2.47
C THR A 101 8.58 -2.04 -2.15
N VAL A 102 8.89 -0.74 -2.08
CA VAL A 102 10.11 -0.17 -1.50
C VAL A 102 9.73 0.83 -0.43
N LYS A 103 10.40 0.77 0.72
CA LYS A 103 10.27 1.72 1.83
C LYS A 103 11.66 2.12 2.34
N ILE A 104 11.76 3.32 2.89
CA ILE A 104 12.99 3.83 3.51
C ILE A 104 12.76 3.98 5.00
N ASP A 105 13.61 3.39 5.82
CA ASP A 105 13.54 3.51 7.27
C ASP A 105 14.13 4.84 7.78
N PRO A 106 13.96 5.22 9.06
CA PRO A 106 14.49 6.46 9.61
C PRO A 106 16.01 6.59 9.59
N GLN A 107 16.76 5.51 9.31
CA GLN A 107 18.20 5.47 9.16
C GLN A 107 18.64 5.47 7.69
N ASP A 108 17.72 5.76 6.77
CA ASP A 108 17.91 5.73 5.32
C ASP A 108 18.23 4.34 4.74
N ASN A 109 18.04 3.25 5.50
CA ASN A 109 18.12 1.92 4.91
C ASN A 109 16.92 1.68 3.96
N ILE A 110 17.21 0.93 2.91
CA ILE A 110 16.25 0.67 1.85
C ILE A 110 15.68 -0.73 2.05
N TRP A 111 14.36 -0.82 2.19
CA TRP A 111 13.67 -2.10 2.38
C TRP A 111 12.82 -2.41 1.16
N VAL A 112 12.95 -3.61 0.65
CA VAL A 112 12.16 -4.09 -0.48
C VAL A 112 11.45 -5.37 -0.09
N THR A 113 10.15 -5.43 -0.36
CA THR A 113 9.41 -6.70 -0.35
C THR A 113 9.32 -7.23 -1.77
N ASP A 114 9.63 -8.49 -1.95
CA ASP A 114 9.44 -9.19 -3.22
C ASP A 114 8.43 -10.32 -3.04
N LYS A 115 7.25 -10.13 -3.61
CA LYS A 115 6.13 -11.04 -3.51
C LYS A 115 6.38 -12.37 -4.21
N GLY A 116 7.16 -12.35 -5.28
CA GLY A 116 7.43 -13.55 -6.07
C GLY A 116 8.45 -14.48 -5.42
N SER A 117 9.38 -13.93 -4.64
CA SER A 117 10.39 -14.70 -3.91
C SER A 117 10.04 -14.95 -2.44
N ASP A 118 8.93 -14.38 -1.94
CA ASP A 118 8.54 -14.44 -0.52
C ASP A 118 9.56 -13.80 0.42
N MET A 119 10.30 -12.80 -0.06
CA MET A 119 11.44 -12.23 0.67
C MET A 119 11.23 -10.75 1.02
N VAL A 120 11.82 -10.36 2.14
CA VAL A 120 12.06 -8.96 2.50
C VAL A 120 13.56 -8.74 2.55
N ILE A 121 14.05 -7.75 1.83
CA ILE A 121 15.46 -7.45 1.70
C ILE A 121 15.72 -6.05 2.26
N LYS A 122 16.68 -5.93 3.18
CA LYS A 122 17.19 -4.66 3.68
C LYS A 122 18.54 -4.38 3.07
N PHE A 123 18.67 -3.21 2.48
CA PHE A 123 19.93 -2.65 2.03
C PHE A 123 20.34 -1.49 2.96
N ASP A 124 21.63 -1.30 3.15
CA ASP A 124 22.13 -0.05 3.73
C ASP A 124 22.01 1.12 2.74
N PRO A 125 22.28 2.36 3.16
CA PRO A 125 22.21 3.51 2.26
C PRO A 125 23.18 3.44 1.06
N GLU A 126 24.26 2.66 1.17
CA GLU A 126 25.20 2.39 0.08
C GLU A 126 24.67 1.36 -0.93
N GLY A 127 23.59 0.65 -0.61
CA GLY A 127 22.96 -0.36 -1.47
C GLY A 127 23.52 -1.77 -1.30
N ARG A 128 24.19 -2.07 -0.18
CA ARG A 128 24.63 -3.42 0.18
C ARG A 128 23.52 -4.13 0.94
N VAL A 129 23.28 -5.40 0.63
CA VAL A 129 22.35 -6.23 1.40
C VAL A 129 22.91 -6.46 2.80
N VAL A 130 22.16 -6.06 3.82
CA VAL A 130 22.55 -6.19 5.23
C VAL A 130 21.65 -7.09 6.04
N MET A 131 20.43 -7.38 5.53
CA MET A 131 19.49 -8.31 6.18
C MET A 131 18.49 -8.85 5.18
N VAL A 132 18.08 -10.11 5.35
CA VAL A 132 17.04 -10.74 4.55
C VAL A 132 16.09 -11.53 5.45
N PHE A 133 14.81 -11.56 5.07
CA PHE A 133 13.79 -12.41 5.68
C PHE A 133 13.10 -13.23 4.60
N GLY A 134 12.65 -14.41 4.96
CA GLY A 134 12.02 -15.33 4.04
C GLY A 134 13.02 -16.07 3.16
N ARG A 135 12.49 -16.90 2.27
CA ARG A 135 13.29 -17.74 1.38
C ARG A 135 12.58 -17.87 0.04
N LYS A 136 13.32 -17.64 -1.03
CA LYS A 136 12.86 -17.97 -2.38
C LYS A 136 12.71 -19.48 -2.52
N GLN A 137 11.54 -19.93 -2.96
CA GLN A 137 11.31 -21.33 -3.24
C GLN A 137 11.98 -21.70 -4.57
N GLU A 138 12.61 -22.86 -4.60
CA GLU A 138 13.35 -23.38 -5.74
C GLU A 138 12.78 -24.72 -6.19
N ALA A 139 13.10 -25.13 -7.42
CA ALA A 139 12.64 -26.39 -7.98
C ALA A 139 13.19 -27.62 -7.22
N SER A 140 14.28 -27.44 -6.45
CA SER A 140 14.87 -28.48 -5.60
C SER A 140 14.15 -28.69 -4.27
N ASP A 141 13.25 -27.78 -3.89
CA ASP A 141 12.44 -27.95 -2.69
C ASP A 141 11.39 -29.03 -2.97
N GLU A 142 11.37 -30.09 -2.18
CA GLU A 142 10.42 -31.20 -2.32
C GLU A 142 8.98 -30.68 -2.26
N ASP A 143 8.13 -31.23 -3.11
CA ASP A 143 6.70 -30.88 -3.25
C ASP A 143 6.43 -29.39 -3.60
N THR A 144 7.45 -28.64 -3.96
CA THR A 144 7.32 -27.22 -4.29
C THR A 144 7.40 -27.02 -5.80
N ALA A 145 6.29 -26.64 -6.42
CA ALA A 145 6.31 -26.12 -7.77
C ALA A 145 6.78 -24.65 -7.71
N PRO A 146 7.84 -24.27 -8.44
CA PRO A 146 8.32 -22.89 -8.46
C PRO A 146 7.19 -21.90 -8.74
N LEU A 147 7.13 -20.82 -7.96
CA LEU A 147 6.16 -19.74 -8.09
C LEU A 147 4.67 -20.15 -7.92
N LYS A 148 4.41 -21.34 -7.44
CA LYS A 148 3.06 -21.78 -7.06
C LYS A 148 2.93 -21.77 -5.55
N HIS A 149 1.92 -21.04 -5.08
CA HIS A 149 1.55 -21.06 -3.68
C HIS A 149 0.25 -21.84 -3.50
N PRO A 150 0.13 -22.64 -2.45
CA PRO A 150 -1.15 -23.23 -2.11
C PRO A 150 -2.21 -22.14 -1.93
N LYS A 151 -3.45 -22.48 -2.19
CA LYS A 151 -4.54 -21.51 -1.98
C LYS A 151 -4.80 -21.32 -0.50
N PRO A 152 -5.03 -20.06 -0.03
CA PRO A 152 -5.43 -19.83 1.35
C PRO A 152 -6.84 -20.39 1.64
N PRO A 153 -7.19 -20.69 2.90
CA PRO A 153 -6.38 -20.45 4.09
C PRO A 153 -5.30 -21.52 4.31
N LEU A 154 -4.14 -21.08 4.82
CA LEU A 154 -3.05 -21.95 5.22
C LEU A 154 -2.61 -21.57 6.63
N PRO A 155 -2.20 -22.52 7.49
CA PRO A 155 -1.56 -22.21 8.76
C PRO A 155 -0.33 -21.33 8.52
N ALA A 156 -0.24 -20.21 9.22
CA ALA A 156 0.95 -19.39 9.22
C ALA A 156 2.02 -20.02 10.10
N GLU A 157 3.25 -20.05 9.61
CA GLU A 157 4.43 -20.53 10.32
C GLU A 157 5.36 -19.35 10.58
N ASP A 158 5.89 -19.24 11.80
CA ASP A 158 6.82 -18.17 12.14
C ASP A 158 8.11 -18.31 11.31
N GLY A 159 8.61 -17.18 10.81
CA GLY A 159 9.77 -17.14 9.91
C GLY A 159 9.49 -17.49 8.46
N ARG A 160 8.31 -18.03 8.10
CA ARG A 160 7.95 -18.38 6.74
C ARG A 160 6.96 -17.38 6.15
N PHE A 161 7.40 -16.59 5.20
CA PHE A 161 6.57 -15.65 4.46
C PHE A 161 5.95 -16.29 3.22
N ARG A 162 4.79 -15.79 2.80
CA ARG A 162 4.11 -16.22 1.58
C ARG A 162 3.43 -15.02 0.92
N GLN A 163 4.08 -14.49 -0.10
CA GLN A 163 3.66 -13.30 -0.86
C GLN A 163 3.52 -12.05 0.01
N VAL A 164 4.63 -11.65 0.62
CA VAL A 164 4.77 -10.43 1.43
C VAL A 164 4.39 -9.17 0.65
N THR A 165 3.87 -8.17 1.34
CA THR A 165 3.34 -6.96 0.71
C THR A 165 4.08 -5.69 1.07
N ASP A 166 4.29 -5.38 2.36
CA ASP A 166 4.84 -4.08 2.76
C ASP A 166 5.52 -4.14 4.14
N VAL A 167 6.23 -3.09 4.52
CA VAL A 167 6.92 -2.95 5.82
C VAL A 167 6.70 -1.58 6.43
N ALA A 168 6.76 -1.50 7.77
CA ALA A 168 6.76 -0.27 8.55
C ALA A 168 7.56 -0.46 9.85
N TRP A 169 7.89 0.62 10.55
CA TRP A 169 8.75 0.58 11.76
C TRP A 169 8.17 1.42 12.88
N ASP A 170 8.44 1.01 14.12
CA ASP A 170 8.24 1.84 15.30
C ASP A 170 9.53 2.59 15.69
N LYS A 171 9.42 3.45 16.71
CA LYS A 171 10.56 4.23 17.21
C LYS A 171 11.66 3.38 17.86
N ALA A 172 11.34 2.17 18.30
CA ALA A 172 12.29 1.22 18.88
C ALA A 172 13.10 0.49 17.79
N GLY A 173 12.73 0.67 16.52
CA GLY A 173 13.35 0.00 15.37
C GLY A 173 12.76 -1.37 15.08
N ASN A 174 11.68 -1.77 15.76
CA ASN A 174 10.98 -2.99 15.37
C ASN A 174 10.36 -2.82 13.99
N THR A 175 10.44 -3.86 13.19
CA THR A 175 9.86 -3.90 11.84
C THR A 175 8.57 -4.70 11.85
N PHE A 176 7.51 -4.11 11.30
CA PHE A 176 6.23 -4.76 11.03
C PHE A 176 6.19 -5.13 9.55
N ILE A 177 5.91 -6.39 9.26
CA ILE A 177 5.88 -6.94 7.90
C ILE A 177 4.47 -7.45 7.62
N SER A 178 3.79 -6.87 6.64
CA SER A 178 2.51 -7.41 6.17
C SER A 178 2.74 -8.59 5.23
N ASP A 179 2.33 -9.78 5.65
CA ASP A 179 2.46 -11.05 4.94
C ASP A 179 1.08 -11.42 4.34
N GLY A 180 0.77 -10.73 3.23
CA GLY A 180 -0.60 -10.41 2.89
C GLY A 180 -1.37 -11.42 2.06
N TYR A 181 -0.84 -11.90 0.93
CA TYR A 181 -1.68 -12.61 -0.05
C TYR A 181 -2.09 -14.02 0.39
N ILE A 182 -1.21 -14.71 1.11
CA ILE A 182 -1.47 -16.09 1.52
C ILE A 182 -1.64 -16.20 3.04
N ASN A 183 -0.68 -15.69 3.84
CA ASN A 183 -0.71 -15.86 5.29
C ASN A 183 -1.70 -14.93 6.00
N SER A 184 -2.08 -13.81 5.39
CA SER A 184 -3.07 -12.87 5.93
C SER A 184 -2.75 -12.42 7.37
N ARG A 185 -1.50 -12.02 7.62
CA ARG A 185 -1.02 -11.62 8.95
C ARG A 185 -0.07 -10.42 8.90
N VAL A 186 0.26 -9.91 10.07
CA VAL A 186 1.40 -9.00 10.31
C VAL A 186 2.41 -9.73 11.18
N ALA A 187 3.67 -9.74 10.78
CA ALA A 187 4.80 -10.22 11.57
C ALA A 187 5.56 -9.05 12.16
N LYS A 188 6.08 -9.21 13.39
CA LYS A 188 6.93 -8.23 14.09
C LYS A 188 8.28 -8.86 14.36
N VAL A 189 9.34 -8.17 13.96
CA VAL A 189 10.73 -8.53 14.25
C VAL A 189 11.42 -7.35 14.93
N ASP A 190 12.44 -7.61 15.74
CA ASP A 190 13.23 -6.55 16.36
C ASP A 190 14.23 -5.91 15.39
N LYS A 191 14.97 -4.91 15.85
CA LYS A 191 15.99 -4.18 15.06
C LYS A 191 17.14 -5.07 14.58
N ASP A 192 17.36 -6.20 15.24
CA ASP A 192 18.42 -7.18 14.94
C ASP A 192 17.93 -8.33 14.07
N GLY A 193 16.63 -8.32 13.72
CA GLY A 193 15.98 -9.31 12.85
C GLY A 193 15.43 -10.53 13.59
N ASN A 194 15.41 -10.53 14.93
CA ASN A 194 14.81 -11.63 15.67
C ASN A 194 13.29 -11.56 15.61
N TRP A 195 12.67 -12.72 15.39
CA TRP A 195 11.22 -12.84 15.39
C TRP A 195 10.66 -12.62 16.79
N LEU A 196 9.72 -11.68 16.91
CA LEU A 196 9.05 -11.39 18.18
C LEU A 196 7.68 -12.05 18.27
N LYS A 197 6.85 -11.85 17.25
CA LYS A 197 5.48 -12.38 17.18
C LYS A 197 4.84 -12.15 15.82
N SER A 198 3.66 -12.73 15.63
CA SER A 198 2.74 -12.34 14.55
C SER A 198 1.30 -12.28 15.06
N TRP A 199 0.44 -11.61 14.30
CA TRP A 199 -1.00 -11.57 14.56
C TRP A 199 -1.78 -11.48 13.27
N GLY A 200 -3.03 -11.92 13.34
CA GLY A 200 -3.95 -11.97 12.22
C GLY A 200 -4.03 -13.35 11.58
N ASP A 201 -5.24 -13.65 11.14
CA ASP A 201 -5.61 -14.83 10.37
C ASP A 201 -6.49 -14.41 9.20
N ARG A 202 -6.70 -15.32 8.24
CA ARG A 202 -7.63 -15.05 7.16
C ARG A 202 -9.08 -15.01 7.65
N GLY A 203 -9.74 -13.88 7.47
CA GLY A 203 -11.15 -13.70 7.86
C GLY A 203 -11.62 -12.26 7.73
N LYS A 204 -12.79 -11.98 8.34
CA LYS A 204 -13.47 -10.68 8.29
C LYS A 204 -13.64 -10.03 9.66
N GLU A 205 -13.45 -10.80 10.75
CA GLU A 205 -13.60 -10.27 12.09
C GLU A 205 -12.50 -9.24 12.41
N PRO A 206 -12.68 -8.39 13.42
CA PRO A 206 -11.61 -7.53 13.92
C PRO A 206 -10.34 -8.33 14.27
N GLY A 207 -9.20 -7.90 13.75
CA GLY A 207 -7.93 -8.63 13.89
C GLY A 207 -7.68 -9.70 12.83
N GLN A 208 -8.68 -10.09 12.05
CA GLN A 208 -8.50 -10.95 10.89
C GLN A 208 -8.32 -10.13 9.62
N PHE A 209 -7.69 -10.71 8.60
CA PHE A 209 -7.38 -10.02 7.35
C PHE A 209 -7.79 -10.79 6.11
N ASN A 210 -8.05 -10.04 5.05
CA ASN A 210 -8.13 -10.55 3.70
C ASN A 210 -7.22 -9.73 2.80
N THR A 211 -6.03 -10.23 2.55
CA THR A 211 -4.99 -9.54 1.78
C THR A 211 -4.59 -8.19 2.42
N PRO A 212 -3.96 -8.19 3.61
CA PRO A 212 -3.30 -7.00 4.11
C PRO A 212 -2.23 -6.56 3.11
N HIS A 213 -2.44 -5.39 2.46
CA HIS A 213 -1.68 -5.00 1.27
C HIS A 213 -0.63 -3.92 1.53
N SER A 214 -0.88 -3.05 2.48
CA SER A 214 0.06 -2.00 2.89
C SER A 214 0.00 -1.80 4.40
N ILE A 215 1.10 -1.31 4.98
CA ILE A 215 1.23 -1.09 6.41
C ILE A 215 1.96 0.22 6.67
N ALA A 216 1.53 0.97 7.69
CA ALA A 216 2.17 2.20 8.12
C ALA A 216 2.10 2.33 9.63
N THR A 217 2.99 3.12 10.22
CA THR A 217 3.00 3.42 11.66
C THR A 217 2.87 4.91 11.92
N ASP A 218 2.15 5.29 12.96
CA ASP A 218 2.10 6.67 13.43
C ASP A 218 3.20 6.98 14.46
N ALA A 219 3.31 8.25 14.86
CA ALA A 219 4.29 8.70 15.85
C ALA A 219 4.06 8.12 17.26
N ASN A 220 2.89 7.55 17.52
CA ASN A 220 2.56 6.88 18.79
C ASN A 220 2.88 5.38 18.75
N GLY A 221 3.32 4.85 17.60
CA GLY A 221 3.62 3.43 17.41
C GLY A 221 2.38 2.59 17.08
N ASN A 222 1.23 3.20 16.77
CA ASN A 222 0.09 2.46 16.26
C ASN A 222 0.35 2.00 14.84
N VAL A 223 -0.10 0.78 14.54
CA VAL A 223 0.11 0.08 13.27
C VAL A 223 -1.19 0.09 12.46
N TYR A 224 -1.15 0.73 11.30
CA TYR A 224 -2.26 0.84 10.36
C TYR A 224 -2.07 -0.19 9.26
N VAL A 225 -3.06 -1.04 9.05
CA VAL A 225 -3.02 -2.13 8.06
C VAL A 225 -4.13 -1.94 7.04
N ALA A 226 -3.76 -1.84 5.78
CA ALA A 226 -4.68 -1.84 4.65
C ALA A 226 -5.24 -3.24 4.42
N ASP A 227 -6.33 -3.58 5.05
CA ASP A 227 -7.04 -4.85 4.89
C ASP A 227 -7.89 -4.81 3.62
N ARG A 228 -7.18 -4.86 2.48
CA ARG A 228 -7.71 -4.53 1.15
C ARG A 228 -8.90 -5.36 0.76
N GLY A 229 -8.84 -6.67 0.92
CA GLY A 229 -9.92 -7.57 0.54
C GLY A 229 -11.16 -7.46 1.42
N ASN A 230 -11.06 -6.81 2.57
CA ASN A 230 -12.18 -6.49 3.47
C ASN A 230 -12.58 -5.01 3.39
N HIS A 231 -12.01 -4.22 2.48
CA HIS A 231 -12.35 -2.81 2.21
C HIS A 231 -12.22 -1.90 3.44
N ARG A 232 -11.25 -2.15 4.33
CA ARG A 232 -11.09 -1.41 5.58
C ARG A 232 -9.61 -1.17 5.90
N ILE A 233 -9.38 -0.20 6.77
CA ILE A 233 -8.10 -0.02 7.44
C ILE A 233 -8.30 -0.42 8.90
N GLN A 234 -7.46 -1.32 9.40
CA GLN A 234 -7.44 -1.71 10.79
C GLN A 234 -6.25 -1.09 11.49
N VAL A 235 -6.43 -0.68 12.76
CA VAL A 235 -5.40 -0.06 13.57
C VAL A 235 -5.15 -0.90 14.82
N PHE A 236 -3.89 -1.18 15.08
CA PHE A 236 -3.40 -1.95 16.21
C PHE A 236 -2.41 -1.12 17.02
N ASP A 237 -2.18 -1.47 18.26
CA ASP A 237 -0.98 -1.02 18.96
C ASP A 237 0.27 -1.75 18.45
N GLY A 238 1.45 -1.35 18.91
CA GLY A 238 2.72 -1.97 18.53
C GLY A 238 2.87 -3.44 18.95
N ASP A 239 1.95 -3.96 19.77
CA ASP A 239 1.91 -5.35 20.21
C ASP A 239 0.82 -6.18 19.50
N GLY A 240 0.14 -5.59 18.51
CA GLY A 240 -0.86 -6.27 17.70
C GLY A 240 -2.23 -6.36 18.35
N LYS A 241 -2.50 -5.61 19.42
CA LYS A 241 -3.84 -5.49 19.99
C LYS A 241 -4.69 -4.60 19.09
N PHE A 242 -5.83 -5.12 18.65
CA PHE A 242 -6.79 -4.35 17.86
C PHE A 242 -7.29 -3.14 18.65
N LEU A 243 -7.26 -1.96 18.03
CA LEU A 243 -7.73 -0.71 18.62
C LEU A 243 -9.03 -0.24 17.96
N ARG A 244 -9.06 -0.16 16.63
CA ARG A 244 -10.21 0.30 15.84
C ARG A 244 -10.04 -0.08 14.38
N GLN A 245 -11.13 0.13 13.61
CA GLN A 245 -11.12 0.05 12.16
C GLN A 245 -12.03 1.11 11.57
N PHE A 246 -11.82 1.43 10.29
CA PHE A 246 -12.67 2.31 9.52
C PHE A 246 -12.63 1.97 8.03
N THR A 247 -13.67 2.37 7.32
CA THR A 247 -13.83 2.22 5.86
C THR A 247 -13.79 3.59 5.19
N ILE A 248 -13.46 3.60 3.91
CA ILE A 248 -13.55 4.80 3.06
C ILE A 248 -14.77 4.63 2.17
N ASP A 249 -15.88 5.20 2.59
CA ASP A 249 -17.16 5.09 1.91
C ASP A 249 -17.52 6.40 1.21
N ILE A 250 -16.87 6.64 0.06
CA ILE A 250 -17.09 7.83 -0.77
C ILE A 250 -17.68 7.39 -2.11
N PRO A 251 -18.87 7.89 -2.47
CA PRO A 251 -19.52 7.51 -3.72
C PRO A 251 -18.64 7.69 -4.95
N VAL A 252 -18.73 6.78 -5.90
CA VAL A 252 -18.07 6.90 -7.20
C VAL A 252 -18.67 8.08 -7.95
N PRO A 253 -17.86 9.00 -8.51
CA PRO A 253 -18.40 10.14 -9.24
C PRO A 253 -19.09 9.69 -10.52
N PRO A 254 -20.16 10.38 -10.93
CA PRO A 254 -20.75 10.18 -12.23
C PRO A 254 -19.70 10.28 -13.36
N GLY A 255 -19.73 9.34 -14.31
CA GLY A 255 -18.79 9.34 -15.43
C GLY A 255 -17.36 8.90 -15.08
N ALA A 256 -17.14 8.26 -13.93
CA ALA A 256 -15.85 7.67 -13.60
C ALA A 256 -15.37 6.73 -14.72
N LYS A 257 -14.09 6.89 -15.12
CA LYS A 257 -13.48 6.07 -16.17
C LYS A 257 -13.00 4.74 -15.60
N PRO A 258 -12.95 3.66 -16.39
CA PRO A 258 -12.36 2.42 -15.95
C PRO A 258 -10.85 2.57 -15.71
N ALA A 259 -10.32 1.83 -14.73
CA ALA A 259 -8.87 1.70 -14.56
C ALA A 259 -8.28 0.80 -15.65
N ILE A 260 -9.00 -0.29 -15.99
CA ILE A 260 -8.68 -1.22 -17.08
C ILE A 260 -9.95 -1.53 -17.88
N GLY A 261 -9.81 -1.59 -19.20
CA GLY A 261 -10.81 -2.07 -20.17
C GLY A 261 -12.27 -1.68 -19.96
N LYS A 262 -12.86 -2.01 -18.82
CA LYS A 262 -14.26 -1.76 -18.49
C LYS A 262 -14.44 -1.22 -17.07
N ILE A 263 -15.59 -0.62 -16.79
CA ILE A 263 -16.01 -0.30 -15.42
C ILE A 263 -16.10 -1.62 -14.64
N PRO A 264 -15.55 -1.68 -13.41
CA PRO A 264 -15.65 -2.88 -12.59
C PRO A 264 -17.10 -3.30 -12.34
N ASP A 265 -17.39 -4.57 -12.59
CA ASP A 265 -18.66 -5.20 -12.21
C ASP A 265 -18.61 -5.74 -10.75
N GLU A 266 -19.72 -6.26 -10.27
CA GLU A 266 -19.81 -6.81 -8.91
C GLU A 266 -18.75 -7.88 -8.61
N ALA A 267 -18.46 -8.76 -9.56
CA ALA A 267 -17.47 -9.83 -9.37
C ALA A 267 -16.05 -9.27 -9.24
N MET A 268 -15.71 -8.25 -10.02
CA MET A 268 -14.43 -7.55 -9.90
C MET A 268 -14.31 -6.77 -8.58
N MET A 269 -15.41 -6.20 -8.10
CA MET A 269 -15.46 -5.48 -6.83
C MET A 269 -15.42 -6.42 -5.63
N ALA A 270 -16.11 -7.55 -5.68
CA ALA A 270 -16.18 -8.52 -4.57
C ALA A 270 -14.81 -9.05 -4.13
N GLY A 271 -13.83 -9.11 -5.04
CA GLY A 271 -12.44 -9.49 -4.73
C GLY A 271 -11.62 -8.43 -4.00
N GLY A 272 -12.18 -7.25 -3.73
CA GLY A 272 -11.51 -6.13 -3.07
C GLY A 272 -10.53 -5.35 -3.93
N THR A 273 -10.18 -5.84 -5.11
CA THR A 273 -9.18 -5.18 -5.98
C THR A 273 -9.70 -3.84 -6.52
N PHE A 274 -10.94 -3.81 -7.00
CA PHE A 274 -11.55 -2.63 -7.62
C PHE A 274 -12.75 -2.09 -6.83
N PHE A 275 -12.88 -2.46 -5.57
CA PHE A 275 -13.91 -1.88 -4.73
C PHE A 275 -13.54 -0.42 -4.39
N PRO A 276 -14.43 0.56 -4.61
CA PRO A 276 -14.15 1.97 -4.31
C PRO A 276 -13.78 2.17 -2.84
N GLY A 277 -12.70 2.90 -2.59
CA GLY A 277 -12.18 3.10 -1.23
C GLY A 277 -11.41 1.91 -0.64
N SER A 278 -11.28 0.81 -1.37
CA SER A 278 -10.45 -0.32 -0.92
C SER A 278 -8.99 0.09 -0.82
N PRO A 279 -8.35 -0.01 0.37
CA PRO A 279 -7.02 0.57 0.58
C PRO A 279 -5.94 -0.26 -0.12
N TRP A 280 -5.30 0.31 -1.13
CA TRP A 280 -4.15 -0.29 -1.81
C TRP A 280 -2.82 0.13 -1.20
N SER A 281 -2.67 1.41 -0.92
CA SER A 281 -1.45 1.96 -0.33
C SER A 281 -1.79 2.84 0.88
N LEU A 282 -0.95 2.79 1.90
CA LEU A 282 -0.99 3.68 3.05
C LEU A 282 0.30 4.47 3.13
N CYS A 283 0.17 5.75 3.45
CA CYS A 283 1.29 6.60 3.80
C CYS A 283 0.87 7.55 4.91
N ILE A 284 1.60 7.57 6.03
CA ILE A 284 1.41 8.53 7.13
C ILE A 284 2.52 9.57 7.05
N THR A 285 2.15 10.83 7.07
CA THR A 285 3.11 11.95 7.01
C THR A 285 3.98 12.02 8.26
N PRO A 286 5.20 12.57 8.16
CA PRO A 286 6.04 12.80 9.34
C PRO A 286 5.34 13.66 10.40
N PRO A 287 5.68 13.50 11.70
CA PRO A 287 5.18 14.36 12.77
C PRO A 287 5.65 15.82 12.56
N PRO A 288 5.03 16.84 13.24
CA PRO A 288 4.06 16.66 14.33
C PRO A 288 2.62 16.49 13.87
N ASN A 289 2.21 17.02 12.73
CA ASN A 289 0.83 17.00 12.24
C ASN A 289 0.63 15.87 11.24
N GLN A 290 0.42 14.67 11.76
CA GLN A 290 0.28 13.51 10.91
C GLN A 290 -1.10 13.37 10.29
N VAL A 291 -1.13 13.09 8.99
CA VAL A 291 -2.30 12.66 8.24
C VAL A 291 -2.01 11.33 7.55
N LEU A 292 -3.06 10.55 7.32
CA LEU A 292 -2.99 9.31 6.58
C LEU A 292 -3.46 9.54 5.14
N TYR A 293 -2.68 9.10 4.18
CA TYR A 293 -3.10 8.96 2.79
C TYR A 293 -3.37 7.49 2.47
N SER A 294 -4.49 7.24 1.80
CA SER A 294 -4.84 5.94 1.23
C SER A 294 -5.21 6.10 -0.23
N SER A 295 -5.05 5.06 -1.02
CA SER A 295 -5.45 5.06 -2.43
C SER A 295 -6.31 3.85 -2.77
N ASP A 296 -7.13 3.97 -3.81
CA ASP A 296 -7.80 2.84 -4.44
C ASP A 296 -7.30 2.60 -5.87
N ALA A 297 -7.57 1.40 -6.41
CA ALA A 297 -7.26 1.09 -7.80
C ALA A 297 -8.34 1.65 -8.75
N TRP A 298 -9.58 1.77 -8.26
CA TRP A 298 -10.72 2.36 -8.95
C TRP A 298 -11.67 2.97 -7.90
N PRO A 299 -12.18 4.17 -8.14
CA PRO A 299 -12.08 5.03 -9.33
C PRO A 299 -10.77 5.83 -9.47
N GLY A 300 -9.66 5.38 -8.87
CA GLY A 300 -8.34 5.97 -9.02
C GLY A 300 -8.15 7.24 -8.19
N ARG A 301 -8.55 7.18 -6.93
CA ARG A 301 -8.47 8.29 -5.98
C ARG A 301 -7.38 8.11 -4.94
N ILE A 302 -6.93 9.23 -4.44
CA ILE A 302 -6.19 9.32 -3.19
C ILE A 302 -7.10 10.02 -2.18
N TYR A 303 -7.14 9.47 -0.98
CA TYR A 303 -7.90 9.95 0.15
C TYR A 303 -6.95 10.48 1.20
N LYS A 304 -7.17 11.73 1.66
CA LYS A 304 -6.52 12.30 2.83
C LYS A 304 -7.42 12.08 4.03
N LEU A 305 -6.90 11.45 5.08
CA LEU A 305 -7.65 11.11 6.28
C LEU A 305 -6.92 11.63 7.52
N SER A 306 -7.69 11.94 8.56
CA SER A 306 -7.13 11.99 9.90
C SER A 306 -6.76 10.59 10.39
N LEU A 307 -5.95 10.49 11.44
CA LEU A 307 -5.53 9.20 11.98
C LEU A 307 -6.66 8.40 12.64
N ASP A 308 -7.79 9.03 12.94
CA ASP A 308 -9.03 8.37 13.43
C ASP A 308 -9.97 7.90 12.30
N GLY A 309 -9.60 8.17 11.03
CA GLY A 309 -10.30 7.64 9.85
C GLY A 309 -11.28 8.61 9.19
N LYS A 310 -11.40 9.86 9.66
CA LYS A 310 -12.24 10.87 9.00
C LYS A 310 -11.62 11.27 7.67
N VAL A 311 -12.37 11.19 6.58
CA VAL A 311 -11.92 11.66 5.26
C VAL A 311 -11.92 13.20 5.24
N LEU A 312 -10.74 13.78 5.07
CA LEU A 312 -10.49 15.23 5.04
C LEU A 312 -10.54 15.80 3.63
N GLY A 313 -10.31 14.96 2.63
CA GLY A 313 -10.35 15.36 1.24
C GLY A 313 -10.01 14.21 0.29
N ILE A 314 -10.32 14.43 -0.98
CA ILE A 314 -10.05 13.48 -2.06
C ILE A 314 -9.35 14.17 -3.22
N LEU A 315 -8.54 13.42 -3.97
CA LEU A 315 -7.93 13.93 -5.20
C LEU A 315 -7.73 12.82 -6.23
N GLY A 316 -7.73 13.20 -7.51
CA GLY A 316 -7.47 12.31 -8.62
C GLY A 316 -8.67 11.52 -9.12
N GLN A 317 -8.42 10.77 -10.17
CA GLN A 317 -9.35 9.87 -10.86
C GLN A 317 -8.60 8.91 -11.77
N SER A 318 -9.22 7.84 -12.20
CA SER A 318 -8.64 6.92 -13.19
C SER A 318 -8.36 7.59 -14.53
N GLY A 319 -7.23 7.26 -15.13
CA GLY A 319 -6.86 7.70 -16.48
C GLY A 319 -5.36 7.74 -16.73
N LYS A 320 -4.97 8.30 -17.89
CA LYS A 320 -3.58 8.27 -18.38
C LYS A 320 -2.89 9.65 -18.38
N GLN A 321 -3.65 10.73 -18.23
CA GLN A 321 -3.11 12.09 -18.22
C GLN A 321 -2.47 12.42 -16.85
N LEU A 322 -1.73 13.52 -16.78
CA LEU A 322 -1.32 14.06 -15.48
C LEU A 322 -2.55 14.35 -14.62
N LYS A 323 -2.43 14.16 -13.29
CA LYS A 323 -3.53 14.23 -12.31
C LYS A 323 -4.57 13.10 -12.42
N GLN A 324 -4.36 12.14 -13.33
CA GLN A 324 -5.13 10.89 -13.43
C GLN A 324 -4.20 9.73 -13.10
N PHE A 325 -4.77 8.63 -12.63
CA PHE A 325 -3.97 7.50 -12.16
C PHE A 325 -4.40 6.19 -12.83
N GLY A 326 -3.40 5.39 -13.21
CA GLY A 326 -3.58 4.04 -13.72
C GLY A 326 -3.18 3.01 -12.67
N TRP A 327 -4.07 2.71 -11.72
CA TRP A 327 -3.87 1.78 -10.64
C TRP A 327 -2.70 2.18 -9.73
N ILE A 328 -2.99 3.03 -8.75
CA ILE A 328 -2.03 3.43 -7.71
C ILE A 328 -1.68 2.20 -6.86
N HIS A 329 -0.40 1.84 -6.80
CA HIS A 329 0.07 0.70 -6.04
C HIS A 329 0.83 1.09 -4.77
N ALA A 330 1.60 2.16 -4.83
CA ALA A 330 2.33 2.67 -3.68
C ALA A 330 2.37 4.20 -3.67
N MET A 331 2.53 4.77 -2.48
CA MET A 331 2.69 6.20 -2.27
C MET A 331 3.79 6.48 -1.25
N ALA A 332 4.49 7.61 -1.44
CA ALA A 332 5.32 8.23 -0.42
C ALA A 332 4.82 9.65 -0.14
N CYS A 333 4.77 10.02 1.13
CA CYS A 333 4.28 11.33 1.61
C CYS A 333 5.34 12.00 2.51
N PRO A 334 6.45 12.51 1.93
CA PRO A 334 7.51 13.15 2.71
C PRO A 334 7.04 14.40 3.45
N SER A 335 5.91 14.98 3.05
CA SER A 335 5.19 16.03 3.78
C SER A 335 3.71 15.96 3.46
N GLU A 336 2.89 16.72 4.20
CA GLU A 336 1.45 16.77 3.99
C GLU A 336 1.07 17.22 2.56
N ASN A 337 1.87 18.07 1.94
CA ASN A 337 1.54 18.68 0.65
C ASN A 337 2.37 18.11 -0.52
N VAL A 338 3.17 17.07 -0.30
CA VAL A 338 3.96 16.43 -1.36
C VAL A 338 3.73 14.93 -1.35
N LEU A 339 3.24 14.40 -2.46
CA LEU A 339 3.09 12.96 -2.66
C LEU A 339 3.89 12.50 -3.86
N TYR A 340 4.49 11.33 -3.75
CA TYR A 340 4.97 10.55 -4.90
C TYR A 340 4.06 9.34 -5.05
N VAL A 341 3.61 9.08 -6.27
CA VAL A 341 2.59 8.07 -6.58
C VAL A 341 3.13 7.11 -7.63
N ALA A 342 3.24 5.84 -7.29
CA ALA A 342 3.66 4.79 -8.19
C ALA A 342 2.46 4.13 -8.87
N GLU A 343 2.49 4.01 -10.18
CA GLU A 343 1.39 3.51 -11.00
C GLU A 343 1.79 2.25 -11.78
N LEU A 344 0.95 1.22 -11.69
CA LEU A 344 1.18 -0.02 -12.43
C LEU A 344 0.91 0.13 -13.93
N LEU A 345 -0.25 0.71 -14.30
CA LEU A 345 -0.72 0.69 -15.69
C LEU A 345 -0.15 1.82 -16.56
N ASN A 346 0.31 2.89 -15.94
CA ASN A 346 0.88 4.03 -16.67
C ASN A 346 2.42 4.02 -16.66
N TRP A 347 3.06 3.04 -16.01
CA TRP A 347 4.50 2.83 -15.95
C TRP A 347 5.28 4.10 -15.59
N ARG A 348 4.86 4.74 -14.50
CA ARG A 348 5.44 6.02 -14.09
C ARG A 348 5.32 6.26 -12.59
N VAL A 349 6.08 7.25 -12.14
CA VAL A 349 5.87 7.92 -10.86
C VAL A 349 5.37 9.33 -11.14
N GLN A 350 4.30 9.77 -10.46
CA GLN A 350 3.91 11.17 -10.42
C GLN A 350 4.37 11.81 -9.11
N LYS A 351 4.85 13.04 -9.17
CA LYS A 351 5.04 13.91 -8.01
C LYS A 351 3.90 14.91 -7.96
N LEU A 352 3.15 14.89 -6.87
CA LEU A 352 1.99 15.77 -6.67
C LEU A 352 2.34 16.85 -5.65
N LEU A 353 1.92 18.08 -5.96
CA LEU A 353 2.01 19.24 -5.07
C LEU A 353 0.59 19.65 -4.71
N LEU A 354 0.17 19.34 -3.48
CA LEU A 354 -1.17 19.64 -2.98
C LEU A 354 -1.24 21.11 -2.59
N LYS A 355 -2.37 21.73 -2.91
CA LYS A 355 -2.65 23.11 -2.51
C LYS A 355 -3.48 23.09 -1.23
N PRO A 356 -3.09 23.87 -0.22
CA PRO A 356 -3.83 23.96 1.03
C PRO A 356 -5.25 24.50 0.85
#